data_4459753a9c3edb6b4fb48c9e4080f57c
#
_entry.id   4459753a9c3edb6b4fb48c9e4080f57c
#
_cell.length_a   1.000
_cell.length_b   1.000
_cell.length_c   1.000
_cell.angle_alpha   90.00
_cell.angle_beta   90.00
_cell.angle_gamma   90.00
#
_symmetry.space_group_name_H-M   'P 1'
#
loop_
_entity.id
_entity.type
_entity.pdbx_description
1 polymer ?
#
loop_
_entity_poly.entity_id
_entity_poly.type
_entity_poly.pdbx_seq_one_letter_code
_entity_poly.pdbx_strand_id
1 'polypeptide(L)'
;YVFRVRDGFLEHLHFGTRLSASDADALAVRPGNGWGDSTLYREGSNANCLDIFPLEWSGCGRGDYRESPIELLQNGAPISTEFHYTGCEALKSAHPSALPASRGQTVLAVYLEDSAAKLRLTLLYGVLPTVFTRRAILGNCGDTPISIRKLMSANTDLPGDWTLHTFSGGWIAEMQHTETPVTMARTCLESTTGASSSRANPGFLLAAPDAAETAGEVCGFNLLYSGSHYLSAQKSLQGLTRVMHGISPANFNWELAPGERFETPEAVMAWSDAGFGGITDCFGRYVNEALIPPYWKNRPRPIVYN
;
A
#
# COMPACT_ATOMS: atom_id res chain seq x y z
N TYR A 1 -11.35 -7.84 -0.65
CA TYR A 1 -10.97 -6.47 -0.34
C TYR A 1 -12.20 -5.58 -0.43
N VAL A 2 -12.47 -4.79 0.62
CA VAL A 2 -13.65 -3.92 0.70
C VAL A 2 -13.24 -2.56 1.23
N PHE A 3 -13.67 -1.52 0.56
CA PHE A 3 -13.60 -0.13 1.01
C PHE A 3 -14.86 0.61 0.60
N ARG A 4 -15.11 1.75 1.21
CA ARG A 4 -16.24 2.63 0.84
C ARG A 4 -15.80 4.08 0.75
N VAL A 5 -16.65 4.87 0.09
CA VAL A 5 -16.54 6.33 0.12
C VAL A 5 -17.38 6.84 1.30
N ARG A 6 -16.74 7.61 2.18
CA ARG A 6 -17.39 8.29 3.30
C ARG A 6 -16.96 9.74 3.33
N ASP A 7 -17.91 10.65 3.17
CA ASP A 7 -17.68 12.12 3.16
C ASP A 7 -16.53 12.56 2.26
N GLY A 8 -16.37 11.87 1.11
CA GLY A 8 -15.31 12.14 0.14
C GLY A 8 -14.01 11.38 0.39
N PHE A 9 -13.84 10.68 1.53
CA PHE A 9 -12.65 9.86 1.81
C PHE A 9 -12.89 8.39 1.52
N LEU A 10 -11.79 7.67 1.25
CA LEU A 10 -11.82 6.23 1.06
C LEU A 10 -11.53 5.55 2.40
N GLU A 11 -12.57 4.97 3.00
CA GLU A 11 -12.47 4.19 4.23
C GLU A 11 -12.23 2.73 3.89
N HIS A 12 -11.10 2.16 4.36
CA HIS A 12 -10.83 0.73 4.29
C HIS A 12 -11.75 -0.03 5.24
N LEU A 13 -12.35 -1.13 4.80
CA LEU A 13 -13.22 -1.93 5.63
C LEU A 13 -12.68 -3.33 5.87
N HIS A 14 -12.10 -3.96 4.84
CA HIS A 14 -11.66 -5.35 4.95
C HIS A 14 -10.64 -5.74 3.89
N PHE A 15 -9.65 -6.50 4.32
CA PHE A 15 -8.74 -7.28 3.48
C PHE A 15 -8.62 -8.67 4.10
N GLY A 16 -9.15 -9.70 3.43
CA GLY A 16 -9.22 -11.03 4.01
C GLY A 16 -10.20 -11.95 3.26
N THR A 17 -10.86 -12.83 3.98
CA THR A 17 -11.86 -13.76 3.45
C THR A 17 -12.99 -13.03 2.72
N ARG A 18 -13.66 -13.74 1.84
CA ARG A 18 -14.78 -13.18 1.08
C ARG A 18 -15.96 -12.86 1.99
N LEU A 19 -16.43 -11.63 1.94
CA LEU A 19 -17.60 -11.14 2.67
C LEU A 19 -18.81 -10.96 1.76
N SER A 20 -20.01 -11.04 2.35
CA SER A 20 -21.24 -10.56 1.74
C SER A 20 -21.38 -9.04 1.86
N ALA A 21 -22.31 -8.43 1.13
CA ALA A 21 -22.60 -7.01 1.26
C ALA A 21 -23.08 -6.62 2.68
N SER A 22 -23.91 -7.49 3.31
CA SER A 22 -24.40 -7.28 4.68
C SER A 22 -23.27 -7.34 5.72
N ASP A 23 -22.27 -8.20 5.51
CA ASP A 23 -21.10 -8.26 6.40
C ASP A 23 -20.26 -6.99 6.28
N ALA A 24 -20.08 -6.47 5.06
CA ALA A 24 -19.37 -5.22 4.82
C ALA A 24 -20.06 -4.02 5.51
N ASP A 25 -21.39 -3.96 5.52
CA ASP A 25 -22.16 -2.94 6.23
C ASP A 25 -21.94 -3.04 7.75
N ALA A 26 -21.86 -4.25 8.31
CA ALA A 26 -21.58 -4.47 9.73
C ALA A 26 -20.17 -3.99 10.12
N LEU A 27 -19.19 -4.14 9.27
CA LEU A 27 -17.82 -3.64 9.47
C LEU A 27 -17.74 -2.11 9.43
N ALA A 28 -18.72 -1.45 8.85
CA ALA A 28 -18.76 0.01 8.74
C ALA A 28 -19.15 0.74 10.03
N VAL A 29 -19.47 0.02 11.10
CA VAL A 29 -19.79 0.60 12.42
C VAL A 29 -18.49 1.09 13.07
N ARG A 30 -18.50 2.36 13.51
CA ARG A 30 -17.35 3.00 14.17
C ARG A 30 -17.72 3.47 15.56
N PRO A 31 -16.81 3.35 16.54
CA PRO A 31 -17.00 4.02 17.83
C PRO A 31 -17.03 5.55 17.62
N GLY A 32 -17.74 6.24 18.48
CA GLY A 32 -17.71 7.71 18.52
C GLY A 32 -16.33 8.21 18.96
N ASN A 33 -16.00 9.44 18.60
CA ASN A 33 -14.78 10.11 19.07
C ASN A 33 -14.88 10.34 20.58
N GLY A 34 -13.78 10.06 21.30
CA GLY A 34 -13.64 10.39 22.71
C GLY A 34 -13.32 11.86 22.96
N TRP A 35 -13.42 12.29 24.21
CA TRP A 35 -12.93 13.59 24.65
C TRP A 35 -11.40 13.66 24.50
N GLY A 36 -10.91 14.65 23.76
CA GLY A 36 -9.48 14.82 23.48
C GLY A 36 -8.99 14.18 22.20
N ASP A 37 -9.85 13.50 21.46
CA ASP A 37 -9.56 13.10 20.08
C ASP A 37 -9.46 14.35 19.21
N SER A 38 -8.32 14.50 18.57
CA SER A 38 -7.74 15.80 18.38
C SER A 38 -8.22 16.58 17.19
N THR A 39 -8.91 16.00 16.21
CA THR A 39 -9.21 16.82 15.04
C THR A 39 -10.53 16.43 14.40
N LEU A 40 -11.47 17.34 14.55
CA LEU A 40 -12.69 17.32 13.76
C LEU A 40 -12.33 17.71 12.34
N TYR A 41 -12.52 16.80 11.40
CA TYR A 41 -12.33 17.09 10.00
C TYR A 41 -13.38 18.11 9.49
N ARG A 42 -14.58 18.07 10.05
CA ARG A 42 -15.68 18.97 9.71
C ARG A 42 -16.11 19.74 10.96
N GLU A 43 -16.15 21.06 10.85
CA GLU A 43 -16.63 21.93 11.92
C GLU A 43 -18.04 21.50 12.39
N GLY A 44 -18.20 21.31 13.70
CA GLY A 44 -19.43 20.88 14.32
C GLY A 44 -19.80 19.39 14.19
N SER A 45 -18.92 18.55 13.63
CA SER A 45 -19.19 17.13 13.49
C SER A 45 -18.05 16.27 14.09
N ASN A 46 -18.40 15.37 15.01
CA ASN A 46 -17.48 14.36 15.55
C ASN A 46 -17.45 13.08 14.68
N ALA A 47 -18.18 13.06 13.56
CA ALA A 47 -18.38 11.83 12.79
C ALA A 47 -17.18 11.47 11.91
N ASN A 48 -16.27 12.40 11.65
CA ASN A 48 -15.22 12.27 10.61
C ASN A 48 -13.84 12.68 11.13
N CYS A 49 -13.37 12.04 12.20
CA CYS A 49 -11.98 12.14 12.61
C CYS A 49 -11.13 11.17 11.77
N LEU A 50 -10.31 11.69 10.85
CA LEU A 50 -9.51 10.85 9.95
C LEU A 50 -8.49 10.00 10.71
N ASP A 51 -8.04 10.44 11.87
CA ASP A 51 -7.03 9.77 12.69
C ASP A 51 -7.50 8.44 13.30
N ILE A 52 -8.83 8.25 13.41
CA ILE A 52 -9.42 7.00 13.93
C ILE A 52 -9.94 6.06 12.84
N PHE A 53 -10.00 6.51 11.58
CA PHE A 53 -10.50 5.69 10.49
C PHE A 53 -9.39 4.87 9.83
N PRO A 54 -9.65 3.62 9.45
CA PRO A 54 -8.81 2.92 8.49
C PRO A 54 -8.97 3.58 7.12
N LEU A 55 -7.87 4.00 6.51
CA LEU A 55 -7.87 4.74 5.25
C LEU A 55 -7.14 4.00 4.14
N GLU A 56 -7.72 4.05 2.94
CA GLU A 56 -7.05 3.61 1.71
C GLU A 56 -5.95 4.59 1.29
N TRP A 57 -6.15 5.86 1.59
CA TRP A 57 -5.20 6.93 1.34
C TRP A 57 -5.34 8.02 2.38
N SER A 58 -4.21 8.55 2.82
CA SER A 58 -4.12 9.62 3.80
C SER A 58 -3.42 10.83 3.18
N GLY A 59 -3.96 12.02 3.41
CA GLY A 59 -3.30 13.27 3.07
C GLY A 59 -2.28 13.67 4.13
N CYS A 60 -1.35 14.55 3.77
CA CYS A 60 -0.39 15.12 4.70
C CYS A 60 -0.94 16.39 5.35
N GLY A 61 -0.94 16.44 6.69
CA GLY A 61 -1.24 17.67 7.44
C GLY A 61 -2.73 18.06 7.51
N ARG A 62 -3.64 17.12 7.30
CA ARG A 62 -5.09 17.36 7.24
C ARG A 62 -5.90 16.37 8.09
N GLY A 63 -5.59 16.25 9.38
CA GLY A 63 -6.41 15.52 10.35
C GLY A 63 -6.14 14.03 10.47
N ASP A 64 -5.21 13.46 9.71
CA ASP A 64 -4.59 12.16 9.98
C ASP A 64 -3.12 12.41 10.36
N TYR A 65 -2.74 12.04 11.57
CA TYR A 65 -1.39 12.26 12.10
C TYR A 65 -0.52 11.01 12.09
N ARG A 66 -1.04 9.91 11.58
CA ARG A 66 -0.26 8.71 11.28
C ARG A 66 0.68 8.99 10.10
N GLU A 67 1.59 8.10 9.84
CA GLU A 67 2.49 8.24 8.69
C GLU A 67 1.72 8.48 7.39
N SER A 68 2.10 9.52 6.63
CA SER A 68 1.47 9.86 5.35
C SER A 68 2.12 9.07 4.19
N PRO A 69 1.34 8.54 3.23
CA PRO A 69 1.85 7.92 2.01
C PRO A 69 2.39 8.94 1.00
N ILE A 70 2.23 10.24 1.25
CA ILE A 70 2.61 11.31 0.32
C ILE A 70 3.26 12.47 1.06
N GLU A 71 4.38 12.96 0.52
CA GLU A 71 5.06 14.17 0.97
C GLU A 71 5.50 14.98 -0.25
N LEU A 72 5.06 16.21 -0.33
CA LEU A 72 5.28 17.09 -1.48
C LEU A 72 5.86 18.44 -1.04
N LEU A 73 6.69 19.02 -1.92
CA LEU A 73 7.13 20.40 -1.78
C LEU A 73 6.67 21.22 -2.99
N GLN A 74 6.33 22.47 -2.76
CA GLN A 74 6.15 23.49 -3.80
C GLN A 74 6.97 24.71 -3.44
N ASN A 75 7.79 25.18 -4.37
CA ASN A 75 8.73 26.26 -4.12
C ASN A 75 9.63 26.03 -2.89
N GLY A 76 10.01 24.77 -2.64
CA GLY A 76 10.84 24.36 -1.50
C GLY A 76 10.13 24.26 -0.15
N ALA A 77 8.84 24.60 -0.06
CA ALA A 77 8.04 24.49 1.17
C ALA A 77 7.12 23.26 1.13
N PRO A 78 6.92 22.53 2.27
CA PRO A 78 5.94 21.45 2.36
C PRO A 78 4.53 21.95 2.07
N ILE A 79 3.75 21.16 1.34
CA ILE A 79 2.34 21.41 1.10
C ILE A 79 1.50 20.32 1.75
N SER A 80 0.41 20.73 2.38
CA SER A 80 -0.60 19.80 2.89
C SER A 80 -1.48 19.32 1.74
N THR A 81 -1.90 18.06 1.79
CA THR A 81 -2.76 17.46 0.77
C THR A 81 -4.06 16.94 1.37
N GLU A 82 -5.15 17.10 0.62
CA GLU A 82 -6.48 16.67 1.02
C GLU A 82 -7.25 16.16 -0.20
N PHE A 83 -7.12 14.84 -0.45
CA PHE A 83 -7.72 14.21 -1.60
C PHE A 83 -9.15 13.76 -1.32
N HIS A 84 -10.10 14.22 -2.14
CA HIS A 84 -11.50 13.80 -2.12
C HIS A 84 -11.83 12.94 -3.33
N TYR A 85 -12.62 11.89 -3.10
CA TYR A 85 -13.13 11.01 -4.15
C TYR A 85 -13.97 11.79 -5.16
N THR A 86 -13.70 11.57 -6.45
CA THR A 86 -14.43 12.18 -7.57
C THR A 86 -15.09 11.16 -8.48
N GLY A 87 -14.68 9.89 -8.43
CA GLY A 87 -15.26 8.84 -9.25
C GLY A 87 -14.43 7.57 -9.27
N CYS A 88 -14.96 6.53 -9.92
CA CYS A 88 -14.22 5.31 -10.20
C CYS A 88 -14.64 4.68 -11.52
N GLU A 89 -13.78 3.86 -12.10
CA GLU A 89 -14.01 3.17 -13.36
C GLU A 89 -13.35 1.78 -13.35
N ALA A 90 -14.10 0.77 -13.79
CA ALA A 90 -13.53 -0.55 -14.09
C ALA A 90 -12.88 -0.50 -15.48
N LEU A 91 -11.58 -0.67 -15.54
CA LEU A 91 -10.83 -0.60 -16.79
C LEU A 91 -11.03 -1.86 -17.61
N LYS A 92 -11.31 -1.70 -18.90
CA LYS A 92 -11.51 -2.81 -19.87
C LYS A 92 -10.20 -3.52 -20.23
N SER A 93 -9.06 -2.89 -19.99
CA SER A 93 -7.73 -3.42 -20.24
C SER A 93 -6.79 -3.02 -19.11
N ALA A 94 -5.66 -3.71 -18.99
CA ALA A 94 -4.62 -3.30 -18.05
C ALA A 94 -4.22 -1.85 -18.31
N HIS A 95 -3.99 -1.09 -17.23
CA HIS A 95 -3.49 0.28 -17.33
C HIS A 95 -2.08 0.27 -17.96
N PRO A 96 -1.84 1.03 -19.04
CA PRO A 96 -0.50 1.13 -19.61
C PRO A 96 0.49 1.68 -18.59
N SER A 97 1.64 1.03 -18.45
CA SER A 97 2.70 1.45 -17.54
C SER A 97 4.06 1.22 -18.16
N ALA A 98 5.02 2.12 -17.88
CA ALA A 98 6.42 1.93 -18.18
C ALA A 98 7.13 1.04 -17.14
N LEU A 99 6.50 0.85 -15.97
CA LEU A 99 7.00 0.00 -14.89
C LEU A 99 6.50 -1.44 -15.03
N PRO A 100 7.20 -2.42 -14.44
CA PRO A 100 6.70 -3.80 -14.37
C PRO A 100 5.28 -3.88 -13.81
N ALA A 101 4.46 -4.70 -14.42
CA ALA A 101 3.06 -4.87 -14.07
C ALA A 101 2.60 -6.32 -14.19
N SER A 102 1.66 -6.71 -13.35
CA SER A 102 0.99 -8.00 -13.39
C SER A 102 0.14 -8.13 -14.66
N ARG A 103 0.18 -9.29 -15.29
CA ARG A 103 -0.65 -9.60 -16.46
C ARG A 103 -1.97 -10.24 -16.04
N GLY A 104 -3.03 -9.99 -16.83
CA GLY A 104 -4.32 -10.64 -16.67
C GLY A 104 -5.16 -10.12 -15.51
N GLN A 105 -4.78 -9.02 -14.88
CA GLN A 105 -5.56 -8.41 -13.79
C GLN A 105 -6.79 -7.65 -14.32
N THR A 106 -7.87 -7.69 -13.55
CA THR A 106 -8.98 -6.75 -13.67
C THR A 106 -8.66 -5.53 -12.80
N VAL A 107 -8.77 -4.33 -13.36
CA VAL A 107 -8.34 -3.12 -12.66
C VAL A 107 -9.52 -2.18 -12.42
N LEU A 108 -9.67 -1.73 -11.18
CA LEU A 108 -10.52 -0.61 -10.80
C LEU A 108 -9.61 0.63 -10.63
N ALA A 109 -9.89 1.69 -11.38
CA ALA A 109 -9.30 3.01 -11.15
C ALA A 109 -10.23 3.83 -10.25
N VAL A 110 -9.68 4.43 -9.21
CA VAL A 110 -10.38 5.32 -8.28
C VAL A 110 -9.73 6.67 -8.34
N TYR A 111 -10.53 7.70 -8.62
CA TYR A 111 -10.08 9.06 -8.84
C TYR A 111 -10.34 9.92 -7.62
N LEU A 112 -9.31 10.67 -7.21
CA LEU A 112 -9.38 11.63 -6.14
C LEU A 112 -8.74 12.95 -6.60
N GLU A 113 -9.24 14.06 -6.08
CA GLU A 113 -8.70 15.38 -6.37
C GLU A 113 -8.49 16.19 -5.10
N ASP A 114 -7.40 16.94 -5.08
CA ASP A 114 -7.17 18.05 -4.16
C ASP A 114 -7.30 19.36 -4.95
N SER A 115 -8.42 20.02 -4.81
CA SER A 115 -8.72 21.25 -5.56
C SER A 115 -7.87 22.44 -5.11
N ALA A 116 -7.45 22.47 -3.84
CA ALA A 116 -6.62 23.56 -3.30
C ALA A 116 -5.17 23.45 -3.78
N ALA A 117 -4.62 22.23 -3.74
CA ALA A 117 -3.27 21.96 -4.24
C ALA A 117 -3.22 21.74 -5.75
N LYS A 118 -4.38 21.69 -6.44
CA LYS A 118 -4.52 21.40 -7.87
C LYS A 118 -3.85 20.07 -8.27
N LEU A 119 -4.11 19.03 -7.50
CA LEU A 119 -3.55 17.69 -7.70
C LEU A 119 -4.64 16.69 -8.02
N ARG A 120 -4.31 15.72 -8.87
CA ARG A 120 -5.15 14.54 -9.12
C ARG A 120 -4.39 13.29 -8.70
N LEU A 121 -5.05 12.45 -7.91
CA LEU A 121 -4.55 11.15 -7.52
C LEU A 121 -5.44 10.06 -8.12
N THR A 122 -4.83 9.10 -8.79
CA THR A 122 -5.52 7.89 -9.25
C THR A 122 -4.95 6.70 -8.49
N LEU A 123 -5.81 5.98 -7.77
CA LEU A 123 -5.46 4.71 -7.15
C LEU A 123 -5.94 3.58 -8.06
N LEU A 124 -5.01 2.72 -8.46
CA LEU A 124 -5.30 1.53 -9.25
C LEU A 124 -5.34 0.30 -8.34
N TYR A 125 -6.44 -0.41 -8.39
CA TYR A 125 -6.69 -1.65 -7.67
C TYR A 125 -6.81 -2.79 -8.66
N GLY A 126 -5.82 -3.69 -8.68
CA GLY A 126 -5.80 -4.85 -9.55
C GLY A 126 -6.23 -6.11 -8.81
N VAL A 127 -7.08 -6.92 -9.43
CA VAL A 127 -7.57 -8.18 -8.87
C VAL A 127 -7.07 -9.33 -9.73
N LEU A 128 -6.44 -10.29 -9.09
CA LEU A 128 -5.98 -11.56 -9.64
C LEU A 128 -6.51 -12.72 -8.77
N PRO A 129 -6.46 -13.97 -9.24
CA PRO A 129 -7.04 -15.08 -8.49
C PRO A 129 -6.51 -15.27 -7.07
N THR A 130 -5.25 -14.94 -6.81
CA THR A 130 -4.58 -15.20 -5.52
C THR A 130 -3.97 -13.96 -4.87
N VAL A 131 -3.94 -12.84 -5.58
CA VAL A 131 -3.34 -11.59 -5.07
C VAL A 131 -4.17 -10.38 -5.48
N PHE A 132 -3.91 -9.29 -4.79
CA PHE A 132 -4.45 -7.97 -5.01
C PHE A 132 -3.31 -6.99 -5.27
N THR A 133 -3.44 -6.10 -6.23
CA THR A 133 -2.37 -5.15 -6.54
C THR A 133 -2.80 -3.72 -6.33
N ARG A 134 -1.84 -2.86 -5.99
CA ARG A 134 -2.06 -1.43 -5.76
C ARG A 134 -0.98 -0.60 -6.45
N ARG A 135 -1.40 0.56 -7.01
CA ARG A 135 -0.55 1.62 -7.52
C ARG A 135 -1.17 2.97 -7.26
N ALA A 136 -0.34 4.00 -7.20
CA ALA A 136 -0.76 5.39 -7.17
C ALA A 136 -0.19 6.15 -8.38
N ILE A 137 -1.00 7.01 -8.98
CA ILE A 137 -0.58 7.94 -10.03
C ILE A 137 -0.93 9.34 -9.56
N LEU A 138 0.09 10.17 -9.38
CA LEU A 138 -0.08 11.59 -9.02
C LEU A 138 0.08 12.46 -10.25
N GLY A 139 -0.90 13.33 -10.51
CA GLY A 139 -0.87 14.32 -11.58
C GLY A 139 -0.85 15.74 -11.03
N ASN A 140 0.02 16.57 -11.58
CA ASN A 140 0.08 18.00 -11.31
C ASN A 140 -0.88 18.74 -12.28
N CYS A 141 -2.03 19.17 -11.80
CA CYS A 141 -3.02 19.95 -12.56
C CYS A 141 -2.86 21.46 -12.34
N GLY A 142 -1.85 21.88 -11.58
CA GLY A 142 -1.53 23.28 -11.34
C GLY A 142 -0.69 23.88 -12.45
N ASP A 143 -0.18 25.08 -12.18
CA ASP A 143 0.63 25.91 -13.08
C ASP A 143 2.09 26.05 -12.62
N THR A 144 2.43 25.46 -11.47
CA THR A 144 3.78 25.48 -10.90
C THR A 144 4.29 24.04 -10.68
N PRO A 145 5.60 23.78 -10.86
CA PRO A 145 6.16 22.48 -10.55
C PRO A 145 6.02 22.12 -9.07
N ILE A 146 5.91 20.84 -8.78
CA ILE A 146 5.95 20.28 -7.42
C ILE A 146 7.08 19.24 -7.33
N SER A 147 7.67 19.10 -6.16
CA SER A 147 8.64 18.05 -5.89
C SER A 147 8.01 16.96 -5.05
N ILE A 148 8.03 15.73 -5.56
CA ILE A 148 7.59 14.53 -4.83
C ILE A 148 8.76 14.06 -3.97
N ARG A 149 8.59 14.09 -2.63
CA ARG A 149 9.57 13.57 -1.65
C ARG A 149 9.23 12.16 -1.23
N LYS A 150 7.94 11.82 -1.26
CA LYS A 150 7.41 10.51 -0.93
C LYS A 150 6.11 10.28 -1.68
N LEU A 151 5.95 9.12 -2.30
CA LEU A 151 4.70 8.62 -2.84
C LEU A 151 4.70 7.09 -2.77
N MET A 152 3.89 6.55 -1.85
CA MET A 152 3.81 5.11 -1.65
C MET A 152 2.88 4.45 -2.67
N SER A 153 3.18 3.20 -3.01
CA SER A 153 2.34 2.37 -3.88
C SER A 153 1.08 1.88 -3.17
N ALA A 154 1.23 1.56 -1.88
CA ALA A 154 0.14 1.10 -1.03
C ALA A 154 0.22 1.74 0.36
N ASN A 155 -0.96 2.09 0.87
CA ASN A 155 -1.25 2.39 2.26
C ASN A 155 -2.46 1.55 2.64
N THR A 156 -2.37 0.81 3.75
CA THR A 156 -3.46 -0.06 4.20
C THR A 156 -3.48 -0.05 5.73
N ASP A 157 -4.65 0.18 6.31
CA ASP A 157 -4.87 0.15 7.76
C ASP A 157 -5.60 -1.15 8.12
N LEU A 158 -4.90 -2.11 8.73
CA LEU A 158 -5.41 -3.42 9.09
C LEU A 158 -5.79 -3.47 10.58
N PRO A 159 -6.95 -4.00 10.97
CA PRO A 159 -7.29 -4.25 12.37
C PRO A 159 -6.49 -5.44 12.91
N GLY A 160 -6.38 -5.54 14.24
CA GLY A 160 -5.79 -6.70 14.91
C GLY A 160 -4.34 -6.50 15.35
N ASP A 161 -3.82 -7.55 15.96
CA ASP A 161 -2.43 -7.63 16.42
C ASP A 161 -1.61 -8.42 15.41
N TRP A 162 -0.44 -7.90 15.05
CA TRP A 162 0.39 -8.45 14.00
C TRP A 162 1.84 -8.59 14.44
N THR A 163 2.49 -9.64 13.96
CA THR A 163 3.95 -9.77 13.91
C THR A 163 4.43 -9.49 12.50
N LEU A 164 5.37 -8.56 12.36
CA LEU A 164 6.03 -8.25 11.10
C LEU A 164 7.19 -9.21 10.88
N HIS A 165 7.16 -9.92 9.76
CA HIS A 165 8.23 -10.81 9.29
C HIS A 165 8.97 -10.15 8.15
N THR A 166 10.25 -9.87 8.33
CA THR A 166 11.11 -9.25 7.32
C THR A 166 12.31 -10.13 7.01
N PHE A 167 12.89 -9.91 5.83
CA PHE A 167 14.04 -10.66 5.35
C PHE A 167 15.13 -9.69 4.94
N SER A 168 16.28 -9.83 5.55
CA SER A 168 17.46 -8.99 5.31
C SER A 168 18.72 -9.84 5.27
N GLY A 169 19.87 -9.24 5.12
CA GLY A 169 21.12 -9.98 5.15
C GLY A 169 22.24 -9.33 4.34
N GLY A 170 23.12 -10.15 3.85
CA GLY A 170 24.27 -9.74 3.05
C GLY A 170 24.88 -10.93 2.33
N TRP A 171 26.00 -10.73 1.69
CA TRP A 171 26.71 -11.79 0.99
C TRP A 171 27.06 -12.95 1.94
N ILE A 172 26.75 -14.18 1.56
CA ILE A 172 26.87 -15.42 2.36
C ILE A 172 25.95 -15.46 3.61
N ALA A 173 25.10 -14.47 3.81
CA ALA A 173 24.14 -14.40 4.90
C ALA A 173 22.81 -13.79 4.44
N GLU A 174 22.34 -14.23 3.28
CA GLU A 174 21.08 -13.78 2.65
C GLU A 174 19.86 -14.31 3.41
N MET A 175 18.72 -13.64 3.24
CA MET A 175 17.41 -14.07 3.72
C MET A 175 17.35 -14.34 5.23
N GLN A 176 18.05 -13.52 6.03
CA GLN A 176 17.92 -13.58 7.49
C GLN A 176 16.52 -13.12 7.89
N HIS A 177 15.76 -14.06 8.42
CA HIS A 177 14.40 -13.81 8.88
C HIS A 177 14.39 -13.10 10.23
N THR A 178 13.58 -12.07 10.34
CA THR A 178 13.38 -11.31 11.59
C THR A 178 11.89 -11.17 11.86
N GLU A 179 11.50 -11.45 13.09
CA GLU A 179 10.14 -11.29 13.61
C GLU A 179 10.10 -10.11 14.57
N THR A 180 9.18 -9.18 14.34
CA THR A 180 9.03 -7.99 15.18
C THR A 180 7.56 -7.75 15.47
N PRO A 181 7.10 -7.81 16.73
CA PRO A 181 5.73 -7.41 17.07
C PRO A 181 5.45 -5.97 16.62
N VAL A 182 4.35 -5.75 15.94
CA VAL A 182 3.93 -4.40 15.52
C VAL A 182 3.42 -3.64 16.73
N THR A 183 4.06 -2.53 17.04
CA THR A 183 3.74 -1.67 18.19
C THR A 183 3.44 -0.25 17.74
N MET A 184 3.23 0.66 18.67
CA MET A 184 3.10 2.10 18.40
C MET A 184 4.40 2.71 17.87
N ALA A 185 5.57 2.08 18.16
CA ALA A 185 6.80 2.45 17.50
C ALA A 185 6.79 1.95 16.05
N ARG A 186 7.11 2.84 15.12
CA ARG A 186 7.19 2.49 13.71
C ARG A 186 8.39 1.61 13.42
N THR A 187 8.13 0.43 12.87
CA THR A 187 9.16 -0.46 12.33
C THR A 187 9.27 -0.26 10.83
N CYS A 188 10.48 -0.07 10.33
CA CYS A 188 10.73 0.07 8.88
C CYS A 188 11.85 -0.86 8.43
N LEU A 189 11.74 -1.34 7.18
CA LEU A 189 12.82 -1.93 6.42
C LEU A 189 12.96 -1.18 5.09
N GLU A 190 14.17 -0.74 4.79
CA GLU A 190 14.44 0.13 3.65
C GLU A 190 15.70 -0.31 2.92
N SER A 191 15.65 -0.33 1.60
CA SER A 191 16.83 -0.38 0.75
C SER A 191 17.14 1.02 0.23
N THR A 192 18.37 1.46 0.45
CA THR A 192 18.89 2.75 -0.04
C THR A 192 20.07 2.57 -0.98
N THR A 193 20.30 1.33 -1.45
CA THR A 193 21.45 0.97 -2.28
C THR A 193 21.24 1.20 -3.79
N GLY A 194 20.09 1.73 -4.19
CA GLY A 194 19.70 1.87 -5.60
C GLY A 194 19.16 0.58 -6.20
N ALA A 195 19.06 -0.50 -5.42
CA ALA A 195 18.56 -1.78 -5.87
C ALA A 195 17.79 -2.51 -4.75
N SER A 196 16.79 -3.32 -5.13
CA SER A 196 16.28 -4.40 -4.28
C SER A 196 17.36 -5.46 -4.16
N SER A 197 17.71 -5.84 -2.93
CA SER A 197 18.84 -6.74 -2.70
C SER A 197 18.60 -7.64 -1.48
N SER A 198 19.53 -8.57 -1.25
CA SER A 198 19.56 -9.41 -0.05
C SER A 198 19.73 -8.62 1.25
N ARG A 199 20.15 -7.36 1.20
CA ARG A 199 20.28 -6.48 2.38
C ARG A 199 18.94 -6.11 2.96
N ALA A 200 17.94 -5.85 2.09
CA ALA A 200 16.57 -5.60 2.48
C ALA A 200 15.68 -6.16 1.38
N ASN A 201 14.89 -7.18 1.70
CA ASN A 201 13.97 -7.78 0.74
C ASN A 201 12.72 -6.91 0.61
N PRO A 202 12.20 -6.64 -0.61
CA PRO A 202 10.96 -5.89 -0.79
C PRO A 202 9.71 -6.68 -0.36
N GLY A 203 9.82 -8.00 -0.14
CA GLY A 203 8.75 -8.83 0.37
C GLY A 203 8.77 -8.91 1.90
N PHE A 204 7.59 -8.86 2.52
CA PHE A 204 7.40 -9.01 3.95
C PHE A 204 6.03 -9.61 4.26
N LEU A 205 5.84 -10.09 5.49
CA LEU A 205 4.57 -10.66 5.94
C LEU A 205 4.11 -9.98 7.22
N LEU A 206 2.80 -9.90 7.39
CA LEU A 206 2.16 -9.66 8.68
C LEU A 206 1.42 -10.92 9.06
N ALA A 207 1.78 -11.52 10.18
CA ALA A 207 1.19 -12.72 10.70
C ALA A 207 0.40 -12.45 11.99
N ALA A 208 -0.79 -13.01 12.12
CA ALA A 208 -1.52 -13.03 13.38
C ALA A 208 -0.69 -13.78 14.45
N PRO A 209 -0.88 -13.48 15.75
CA PRO A 209 -0.06 -14.08 16.82
C PRO A 209 -0.12 -15.61 16.90
N ASP A 210 -1.18 -16.21 16.39
CA ASP A 210 -1.44 -17.65 16.35
C ASP A 210 -1.12 -18.29 14.97
N ALA A 211 -0.56 -17.52 14.05
CA ALA A 211 -0.21 -18.02 12.73
C ALA A 211 0.91 -19.06 12.78
N ALA A 212 0.73 -20.14 12.02
CA ALA A 212 1.65 -21.24 11.88
C ALA A 212 1.84 -21.59 10.40
N GLU A 213 2.56 -22.66 10.10
CA GLU A 213 2.83 -23.08 8.70
C GLU A 213 1.55 -23.37 7.93
N THR A 214 0.55 -23.98 8.56
CA THR A 214 -0.68 -24.47 7.90
C THR A 214 -1.99 -23.90 8.44
N ALA A 215 -1.92 -22.92 9.33
CA ALA A 215 -3.10 -22.31 9.95
C ALA A 215 -2.80 -20.88 10.42
N GLY A 216 -3.86 -20.09 10.63
CA GLY A 216 -3.80 -18.73 11.09
C GLY A 216 -3.70 -17.71 9.95
N GLU A 217 -4.01 -16.47 10.28
CA GLU A 217 -4.09 -15.38 9.31
C GLU A 217 -2.72 -14.81 9.02
N VAL A 218 -2.38 -14.73 7.72
CA VAL A 218 -1.15 -14.10 7.24
C VAL A 218 -1.47 -13.22 6.03
N CYS A 219 -0.99 -11.97 6.07
CA CYS A 219 -0.96 -11.06 4.94
C CYS A 219 0.45 -10.97 4.36
N GLY A 220 0.60 -11.20 3.08
CA GLY A 220 1.87 -11.08 2.36
C GLY A 220 1.91 -9.84 1.47
N PHE A 221 3.08 -9.21 1.41
CA PHE A 221 3.30 -7.99 0.63
C PHE A 221 4.58 -8.12 -0.21
N ASN A 222 4.55 -7.59 -1.42
CA ASN A 222 5.71 -7.49 -2.28
C ASN A 222 5.62 -6.26 -3.18
N LEU A 223 6.74 -5.83 -3.76
CA LEU A 223 6.83 -4.68 -4.67
C LEU A 223 7.48 -5.10 -5.99
N LEU A 224 6.80 -4.88 -7.10
CA LEU A 224 7.38 -5.12 -8.44
C LEU A 224 8.31 -3.98 -8.83
N TYR A 225 9.45 -3.91 -8.14
CA TYR A 225 10.43 -2.86 -8.34
C TYR A 225 11.84 -3.37 -8.01
N SER A 226 12.79 -3.03 -8.84
CA SER A 226 14.19 -3.43 -8.66
C SER A 226 15.07 -2.35 -8.01
N GLY A 227 14.51 -1.17 -7.72
CA GLY A 227 15.22 -0.05 -7.10
C GLY A 227 15.12 -0.03 -5.57
N SER A 228 15.51 1.10 -4.99
CA SER A 228 15.38 1.35 -3.56
C SER A 228 13.92 1.37 -3.12
N HIS A 229 13.58 0.61 -2.09
CA HIS A 229 12.22 0.44 -1.59
C HIS A 229 12.13 0.73 -0.10
N TYR A 230 10.90 0.95 0.34
CA TYR A 230 10.54 1.25 1.71
C TYR A 230 9.30 0.46 2.10
N LEU A 231 9.32 -0.13 3.29
CA LEU A 231 8.16 -0.62 3.98
C LEU A 231 8.12 -0.07 5.40
N SER A 232 6.94 0.15 5.93
CA SER A 232 6.74 0.43 7.36
C SER A 232 5.47 -0.24 7.87
N ALA A 233 5.49 -0.58 9.17
CA ALA A 233 4.33 -1.03 9.93
C ALA A 233 4.29 -0.30 11.28
N GLN A 234 3.12 0.24 11.63
CA GLN A 234 2.91 0.97 12.88
C GLN A 234 1.48 0.77 13.39
N LYS A 235 1.32 0.42 14.65
CA LYS A 235 0.01 0.31 15.32
C LYS A 235 -0.43 1.69 15.84
N SER A 236 -1.68 2.06 15.58
CA SER A 236 -2.30 3.25 16.14
C SER A 236 -2.90 2.99 17.52
N LEU A 237 -3.27 4.06 18.23
CA LEU A 237 -3.99 3.98 19.51
C LEU A 237 -5.34 3.24 19.40
N GLN A 238 -5.95 3.26 18.22
CA GLN A 238 -7.23 2.59 17.93
C GLN A 238 -7.07 1.12 17.54
N GLY A 239 -5.85 0.57 17.64
CA GLY A 239 -5.59 -0.82 17.32
C GLY A 239 -5.52 -1.12 15.81
N LEU A 240 -5.38 -0.10 14.98
CA LEU A 240 -5.18 -0.26 13.53
C LEU A 240 -3.68 -0.30 13.23
N THR A 241 -3.25 -1.27 12.46
CA THR A 241 -1.88 -1.34 11.95
C THR A 241 -1.82 -0.71 10.56
N ARG A 242 -1.16 0.45 10.45
CA ARG A 242 -0.84 1.07 9.16
C ARG A 242 0.37 0.40 8.55
N VAL A 243 0.19 -0.05 7.33
CA VAL A 243 1.24 -0.65 6.49
C VAL A 243 1.46 0.24 5.28
N MET A 244 2.72 0.57 5.01
CA MET A 244 3.10 1.30 3.80
C MET A 244 4.15 0.54 3.01
N HIS A 245 4.05 0.63 1.69
CA HIS A 245 4.99 -0.01 0.80
C HIS A 245 5.15 0.79 -0.50
N GLY A 246 6.39 1.03 -0.91
CA GLY A 246 6.67 1.80 -2.10
C GLY A 246 8.16 2.10 -2.31
N ILE A 247 8.45 3.12 -3.12
CA ILE A 247 9.80 3.63 -3.34
C ILE A 247 10.34 4.23 -2.05
N SER A 248 11.62 3.98 -1.75
CA SER A 248 12.30 4.61 -0.62
C SER A 248 12.30 6.14 -0.75
N PRO A 249 11.85 6.87 0.29
CA PRO A 249 11.91 8.32 0.32
C PRO A 249 13.32 8.86 0.59
N ALA A 250 14.27 8.00 1.00
CA ALA A 250 15.64 8.40 1.26
C ALA A 250 16.30 8.88 -0.03
N ASN A 251 16.73 10.14 -0.02
CA ASN A 251 17.32 10.84 -1.18
C ASN A 251 16.41 10.87 -2.44
N PHE A 252 15.12 10.59 -2.28
CA PHE A 252 14.17 10.67 -3.38
C PHE A 252 13.68 12.11 -3.55
N ASN A 253 13.75 12.59 -4.77
CA ASN A 253 13.18 13.86 -5.20
C ASN A 253 12.84 13.78 -6.68
N TRP A 254 11.56 13.90 -6.99
CA TRP A 254 11.09 13.93 -8.37
C TRP A 254 10.35 15.23 -8.64
N GLU A 255 10.86 16.03 -9.58
CA GLU A 255 10.15 17.22 -10.04
C GLU A 255 9.05 16.82 -11.02
N LEU A 256 7.82 17.23 -10.71
CA LEU A 256 6.64 17.00 -11.51
C LEU A 256 6.14 18.33 -12.08
N ALA A 257 6.39 18.57 -13.36
CA ALA A 257 5.98 19.78 -14.05
C ALA A 257 4.45 19.88 -14.19
N PRO A 258 3.89 21.07 -14.45
CA PRO A 258 2.49 21.23 -14.81
C PRO A 258 2.05 20.31 -15.94
N GLY A 259 0.95 19.58 -15.73
CA GLY A 259 0.41 18.61 -16.67
C GLY A 259 1.06 17.23 -16.65
N GLU A 260 2.17 17.04 -15.97
CA GLU A 260 2.84 15.74 -15.85
C GLU A 260 2.20 14.81 -14.82
N ARG A 261 2.56 13.52 -14.91
CA ARG A 261 2.13 12.48 -13.99
C ARG A 261 3.32 11.63 -13.55
N PHE A 262 3.29 11.21 -12.30
CA PHE A 262 4.23 10.24 -11.74
C PHE A 262 3.47 9.00 -11.30
N GLU A 263 3.95 7.82 -11.70
CA GLU A 263 3.36 6.52 -11.37
C GLU A 263 4.29 5.75 -10.43
N THR A 264 3.73 5.17 -9.36
CA THR A 264 4.47 4.30 -8.45
C THR A 264 4.59 2.88 -9.01
N PRO A 265 5.59 2.08 -8.53
CA PRO A 265 5.62 0.64 -8.78
C PRO A 265 4.37 -0.07 -8.28
N GLU A 266 4.11 -1.26 -8.80
CA GLU A 266 3.00 -2.09 -8.36
C GLU A 266 3.34 -2.79 -7.03
N ALA A 267 2.58 -2.50 -5.99
CA ALA A 267 2.57 -3.27 -4.75
C ALA A 267 1.62 -4.46 -4.91
N VAL A 268 2.05 -5.62 -4.44
CA VAL A 268 1.29 -6.88 -4.52
C VAL A 268 0.97 -7.33 -3.11
N MET A 269 -0.28 -7.68 -2.86
CA MET A 269 -0.81 -8.08 -1.57
C MET A 269 -1.50 -9.43 -1.68
N ALA A 270 -1.26 -10.32 -0.74
CA ALA A 270 -1.95 -11.61 -0.61
C ALA A 270 -2.47 -11.78 0.82
N TRP A 271 -3.51 -12.57 0.98
CA TRP A 271 -4.06 -12.95 2.27
C TRP A 271 -4.34 -14.46 2.29
N SER A 272 -4.12 -15.09 3.44
CA SER A 272 -4.45 -16.49 3.67
C SER A 272 -4.79 -16.74 5.14
N ASP A 273 -5.73 -17.61 5.41
CA ASP A 273 -6.03 -18.20 6.72
C ASP A 273 -5.40 -19.59 6.90
N ALA A 274 -4.67 -20.05 5.88
CA ALA A 274 -3.92 -21.31 5.90
C ALA A 274 -2.43 -21.10 6.23
N GLY A 275 -2.12 -20.08 6.99
CA GLY A 275 -0.77 -19.80 7.49
C GLY A 275 0.24 -19.41 6.42
N PHE A 276 1.52 -19.60 6.76
CA PHE A 276 2.64 -19.25 5.87
C PHE A 276 2.68 -20.07 4.58
N GLY A 277 2.30 -21.35 4.64
CA GLY A 277 2.17 -22.20 3.47
C GLY A 277 1.12 -21.68 2.48
N GLY A 278 -0.01 -21.18 2.98
CA GLY A 278 -1.04 -20.58 2.16
C GLY A 278 -0.56 -19.31 1.42
N ILE A 279 0.21 -18.45 2.09
CA ILE A 279 0.82 -17.27 1.44
C ILE A 279 1.86 -17.67 0.40
N THR A 280 2.65 -18.71 0.68
CA THR A 280 3.63 -19.25 -0.27
C THR A 280 2.93 -19.75 -1.54
N ASP A 281 1.80 -20.48 -1.41
CA ASP A 281 1.00 -20.91 -2.56
C ASP A 281 0.42 -19.72 -3.34
N CYS A 282 -0.13 -18.71 -2.65
CA CYS A 282 -0.66 -17.50 -3.29
C CYS A 282 0.39 -16.80 -4.17
N PHE A 283 1.57 -16.54 -3.64
CA PHE A 283 2.65 -15.91 -4.41
C PHE A 283 3.25 -16.83 -5.49
N GLY A 284 3.38 -18.12 -5.21
CA GLY A 284 3.86 -19.10 -6.18
C GLY A 284 2.97 -19.16 -7.42
N ARG A 285 1.65 -19.24 -7.22
CA ARG A 285 0.66 -19.20 -8.30
C ARG A 285 0.69 -17.85 -9.04
N TYR A 286 0.71 -16.74 -8.29
CA TYR A 286 0.80 -15.39 -8.86
C TYR A 286 2.03 -15.23 -9.77
N VAL A 287 3.21 -15.63 -9.32
CA VAL A 287 4.44 -15.57 -10.13
C VAL A 287 4.28 -16.38 -11.42
N ASN A 288 3.77 -17.60 -11.32
CA ASN A 288 3.59 -18.47 -12.49
C ASN A 288 2.54 -17.93 -13.47
N GLU A 289 1.43 -17.40 -12.98
CA GLU A 289 0.30 -17.00 -13.83
C GLU A 289 0.46 -15.59 -14.39
N ALA A 290 0.95 -14.64 -13.57
CA ALA A 290 0.94 -13.23 -13.90
C ALA A 290 2.31 -12.60 -14.18
N LEU A 291 3.42 -13.15 -13.68
CA LEU A 291 4.74 -12.54 -13.85
C LEU A 291 5.61 -13.24 -14.89
N ILE A 292 5.68 -14.57 -14.86
CA ILE A 292 6.54 -15.31 -15.79
C ILE A 292 6.12 -15.04 -17.24
N PRO A 293 7.03 -14.51 -18.10
CA PRO A 293 6.70 -14.26 -19.49
C PRO A 293 6.18 -15.54 -20.17
N PRO A 294 5.19 -15.44 -21.08
CA PRO A 294 4.62 -16.61 -21.76
C PRO A 294 5.64 -17.50 -22.41
N TYR A 295 6.73 -16.93 -22.92
CA TYR A 295 7.85 -17.65 -23.50
C TYR A 295 8.45 -18.70 -22.55
N TRP A 296 8.57 -18.38 -21.26
CA TRP A 296 9.19 -19.25 -20.26
C TRP A 296 8.21 -20.15 -19.52
N LYS A 297 6.91 -19.97 -19.70
CA LYS A 297 5.87 -20.66 -18.93
C LYS A 297 5.95 -22.18 -19.04
N ASN A 298 6.27 -22.69 -20.23
CA ASN A 298 6.33 -24.13 -20.54
C ASN A 298 7.70 -24.59 -21.05
N ARG A 299 8.77 -23.85 -20.72
CA ARG A 299 10.14 -24.18 -21.14
C ARG A 299 11.03 -24.43 -19.93
N PRO A 300 11.89 -25.44 -19.99
CA PRO A 300 12.92 -25.60 -18.96
C PRO A 300 13.83 -24.39 -18.97
N ARG A 301 14.18 -23.92 -17.78
CA ARG A 301 15.13 -22.81 -17.62
C ARG A 301 16.55 -23.39 -17.59
N PRO A 302 17.55 -22.70 -18.17
CA PRO A 302 18.92 -23.13 -18.07
C PRO A 302 19.37 -23.11 -16.59
N ILE A 303 20.16 -24.12 -16.23
CA ILE A 303 20.91 -24.08 -14.97
C ILE A 303 22.15 -23.25 -15.25
N VAL A 304 22.24 -22.09 -14.59
CA VAL A 304 23.40 -21.20 -14.70
C VAL A 304 24.25 -21.39 -13.46
N TYR A 305 25.52 -21.72 -13.69
CA TYR A 305 26.53 -21.80 -12.63
C TYR A 305 27.59 -20.70 -12.91
N ASN A 306 27.98 -20.00 -11.84
CA ASN A 306 28.99 -18.96 -11.88
C ASN A 306 30.10 -19.25 -10.87
#